data_4fb5b1494b08d3bf353de2e9b1b26ad3
#
_entry.id   4fb5b1494b08d3bf353de2e9b1b26ad3
#
_cell.length_a   1.000
_cell.length_b   1.000
_cell.length_c   1.000
_cell.angle_alpha   90.00
_cell.angle_beta   90.00
_cell.angle_gamma   90.00
#
_symmetry.space_group_name_H-M   'P 1'
#
loop_
_entity.id
_entity.type
_entity.pdbx_description
1 polymer ?
#
loop_
_entity_poly.entity_id
_entity_poly.type
_entity_poly.pdbx_seq_one_letter_code
_entity_poly.pdbx_strand_id
1 'polypeptide(L)'
;MTMAITPAQTGRISGIFWRRPALGLFLLLLGPLMWFGIVYLGSLLTLLWQSIYTFDDFTMSVTSDFTLANLRALFNPANYDIIVRTLVMALCVTLASALLALPMAWYMARYTSGKMKAFFYIAVMLPMWASYIVKAYAWVLLLAKDGVAQWFLGHLGLEGALNALLSVPAVGGNTLSTSGLGRFLVFVYIWLPFMILPVQAALERIPGSLLQASADLGAGPRQTF
;
A
#
# COMPACT_ATOMS: atom_id res chain seq x y z
N MET A 1 -6.18 53.83 -26.10
CA MET A 1 -5.15 54.04 -25.06
C MET A 1 -4.75 52.66 -24.61
N THR A 2 -3.80 52.05 -25.35
CA THR A 2 -3.31 50.67 -25.15
C THR A 2 -2.17 50.75 -24.09
N MET A 3 -2.45 50.21 -22.88
CA MET A 3 -1.39 50.05 -21.88
C MET A 3 -0.40 48.99 -22.37
N ALA A 4 0.78 49.43 -22.74
CA ALA A 4 1.90 48.57 -22.98
C ALA A 4 2.31 47.93 -21.65
N ILE A 5 2.10 46.64 -21.50
CA ILE A 5 2.62 45.84 -20.36
C ILE A 5 4.14 45.74 -20.59
N THR A 6 4.90 46.47 -19.80
CA THR A 6 6.37 46.32 -19.73
C THR A 6 6.70 44.90 -19.32
N PRO A 7 7.60 44.17 -20.05
CA PRO A 7 8.02 42.84 -19.61
C PRO A 7 8.75 42.99 -18.28
N ALA A 8 8.18 42.36 -17.24
CA ALA A 8 8.82 42.28 -15.93
C ALA A 8 10.24 41.73 -16.12
N GLN A 9 11.24 42.42 -15.57
CA GLN A 9 12.61 41.96 -15.52
C GLN A 9 12.64 40.61 -14.81
N THR A 10 12.61 39.54 -15.58
CA THR A 10 12.86 38.18 -15.06
C THR A 10 14.29 38.19 -14.53
N GLY A 11 14.41 38.19 -13.21
CA GLY A 11 15.68 38.36 -12.52
C GLY A 11 16.73 37.35 -13.01
N ARG A 12 17.99 37.73 -12.93
CA ARG A 12 19.18 36.94 -13.31
C ARG A 12 19.11 35.47 -12.79
N ILE A 13 18.38 35.23 -11.72
CA ILE A 13 18.19 33.92 -11.08
C ILE A 13 17.37 32.97 -11.97
N SER A 14 16.30 33.45 -12.64
CA SER A 14 15.48 32.62 -13.54
C SER A 14 16.24 32.13 -14.76
N GLY A 15 17.23 32.93 -15.24
CA GLY A 15 18.09 32.56 -16.36
C GLY A 15 19.06 31.41 -16.06
N ILE A 16 19.51 31.28 -14.79
CA ILE A 16 20.39 30.18 -14.35
C ILE A 16 19.62 28.85 -14.31
N PHE A 17 18.39 28.87 -13.81
CA PHE A 17 17.54 27.68 -13.77
C PHE A 17 17.11 27.18 -15.16
N TRP A 18 16.92 28.12 -16.10
CA TRP A 18 16.62 27.76 -17.49
C TRP A 18 17.83 27.13 -18.21
N ARG A 19 19.04 27.61 -17.93
CA ARG A 19 20.27 27.07 -18.52
C ARG A 19 20.74 25.74 -17.91
N ARG A 20 20.36 25.47 -16.66
CA ARG A 20 20.73 24.22 -15.93
C ARG A 20 19.50 23.64 -15.22
N PRO A 21 18.62 22.97 -15.95
CA PRO A 21 17.39 22.43 -15.38
C PRO A 21 17.64 21.41 -14.27
N ALA A 22 18.78 20.70 -14.32
CA ALA A 22 19.19 19.78 -13.26
C ALA A 22 19.44 20.48 -11.91
N LEU A 23 19.98 21.70 -11.91
CA LEU A 23 20.16 22.49 -10.68
C LEU A 23 18.83 22.95 -10.10
N GLY A 24 17.89 23.36 -10.94
CA GLY A 24 16.55 23.74 -10.50
C GLY A 24 15.81 22.56 -9.88
N LEU A 25 15.88 21.39 -10.53
CA LEU A 25 15.30 20.15 -10.01
C LEU A 25 15.95 19.72 -8.70
N PHE A 26 17.29 19.79 -8.61
CA PHE A 26 18.02 19.43 -7.38
C PHE A 26 17.62 20.34 -6.21
N LEU A 27 17.56 21.65 -6.42
CA LEU A 27 17.14 22.60 -5.38
C LEU A 27 15.69 22.44 -4.97
N LEU A 28 14.79 22.10 -5.91
CA LEU A 28 13.40 21.80 -5.64
C LEU A 28 13.27 20.54 -4.77
N LEU A 29 14.05 19.51 -5.09
CA LEU A 29 14.02 18.23 -4.37
C LEU A 29 14.84 18.27 -3.08
N LEU A 30 15.71 19.24 -2.88
CA LEU A 30 16.63 19.30 -1.74
C LEU A 30 15.87 19.29 -0.40
N GLY A 31 14.79 20.05 -0.27
CA GLY A 31 13.96 20.07 0.95
C GLY A 31 13.39 18.70 1.29
N PRO A 32 12.59 18.07 0.40
CA PRO A 32 12.08 16.70 0.62
C PRO A 32 13.18 15.66 0.81
N LEU A 33 14.27 15.72 0.05
CA LEU A 33 15.39 14.77 0.18
C LEU A 33 16.15 14.94 1.49
N MET A 34 16.38 16.18 1.95
CA MET A 34 16.99 16.46 3.25
C MET A 34 16.11 15.93 4.39
N TRP A 35 14.80 16.18 4.31
CA TRP A 35 13.86 15.64 5.30
C TRP A 35 13.89 14.11 5.32
N PHE A 36 13.76 13.46 4.16
CA PHE A 36 13.83 12.02 4.03
C PHE A 36 15.18 11.45 4.48
N GLY A 37 16.28 12.06 4.05
CA GLY A 37 17.63 11.61 4.39
C GLY A 37 17.97 11.77 5.86
N ILE A 38 17.70 12.93 6.46
CA ILE A 38 18.06 13.23 7.85
C ILE A 38 17.08 12.62 8.82
N VAL A 39 15.78 12.83 8.63
CA VAL A 39 14.77 12.38 9.61
C VAL A 39 14.48 10.90 9.46
N TYR A 40 14.19 10.43 8.26
CA TYR A 40 13.81 9.03 8.05
C TYR A 40 15.02 8.10 8.00
N LEU A 41 15.96 8.32 7.08
CA LEU A 41 17.16 7.47 7.00
C LEU A 41 18.06 7.64 8.22
N GLY A 42 18.17 8.86 8.77
CA GLY A 42 18.93 9.11 9.99
C GLY A 42 18.39 8.34 11.19
N SER A 43 17.06 8.32 11.39
CA SER A 43 16.46 7.52 12.46
C SER A 43 16.68 6.02 12.27
N LEU A 44 16.55 5.50 11.04
CA LEU A 44 16.82 4.08 10.74
C LEU A 44 18.29 3.73 10.98
N LEU A 45 19.22 4.57 10.56
CA LEU A 45 20.64 4.36 10.80
C LEU A 45 20.98 4.40 12.30
N THR A 46 20.32 5.29 13.06
CA THR A 46 20.50 5.33 14.52
C THR A 46 19.99 4.05 15.17
N LEU A 47 18.82 3.54 14.76
CA LEU A 47 18.31 2.25 15.24
C LEU A 47 19.26 1.09 14.88
N LEU A 48 19.76 1.08 13.64
CA LEU A 48 20.74 0.09 13.21
C LEU A 48 22.03 0.18 14.04
N TRP A 49 22.51 1.39 14.31
CA TRP A 49 23.66 1.63 15.18
C TRP A 49 23.41 1.16 16.60
N GLN A 50 22.23 1.44 17.18
CA GLN A 50 21.85 0.98 18.51
C GLN A 50 21.71 -0.56 18.59
N SER A 51 21.39 -1.23 17.47
CA SER A 51 21.24 -2.69 17.45
C SER A 51 22.52 -3.46 17.78
N ILE A 52 23.69 -2.81 17.66
CA ILE A 52 24.99 -3.41 18.01
C ILE A 52 25.41 -3.15 19.47
N TYR A 53 24.53 -2.56 20.27
CA TYR A 53 24.74 -2.33 21.69
C TYR A 53 23.77 -3.14 22.54
N THR A 54 24.14 -3.43 23.79
CA THR A 54 23.28 -4.15 24.71
C THR A 54 22.17 -3.24 25.23
N PHE A 55 20.95 -3.76 25.28
CA PHE A 55 19.83 -3.08 25.92
C PHE A 55 19.71 -3.59 27.36
N ASP A 56 19.71 -2.67 28.32
CA ASP A 56 19.48 -3.01 29.72
C ASP A 56 17.99 -2.87 30.05
N ASP A 57 17.37 -4.01 30.34
CA ASP A 57 15.93 -4.08 30.66
C ASP A 57 15.58 -3.38 31.98
N PHE A 58 16.54 -3.20 32.90
CA PHE A 58 16.30 -2.52 34.17
C PHE A 58 16.26 -0.99 34.02
N THR A 59 17.23 -0.45 33.29
CA THR A 59 17.33 1.00 33.07
C THR A 59 16.55 1.48 31.84
N MET A 60 15.99 0.55 31.06
CA MET A 60 15.32 0.80 29.78
C MET A 60 16.20 1.66 28.85
N SER A 61 17.51 1.48 28.90
CA SER A 61 18.48 2.26 28.13
C SER A 61 19.47 1.37 27.38
N VAL A 62 20.02 1.94 26.31
CA VAL A 62 21.10 1.29 25.54
C VAL A 62 22.41 1.53 26.29
N THR A 63 23.10 0.45 26.67
CA THR A 63 24.42 0.51 27.30
C THR A 63 25.52 0.68 26.26
N SER A 64 26.70 1.11 26.70
CA SER A 64 27.86 1.25 25.83
C SER A 64 28.55 -0.07 25.46
N ASP A 65 28.01 -1.20 25.93
CA ASP A 65 28.61 -2.51 25.71
C ASP A 65 28.29 -3.05 24.32
N PHE A 66 29.31 -3.28 23.54
CA PHE A 66 29.20 -3.77 22.17
C PHE A 66 28.76 -5.23 22.14
N THR A 67 27.70 -5.54 21.41
CA THR A 67 27.19 -6.90 21.26
C THR A 67 26.62 -7.18 19.87
N LEU A 68 26.80 -8.40 19.41
CA LEU A 68 26.12 -8.91 18.20
C LEU A 68 24.94 -9.83 18.55
N ALA A 69 24.58 -9.92 19.84
CA ALA A 69 23.50 -10.79 20.30
C ALA A 69 22.16 -10.45 19.63
N ASN A 70 21.87 -9.17 19.46
CA ASN A 70 20.65 -8.70 18.81
C ASN A 70 20.56 -9.15 17.34
N LEU A 71 21.69 -9.11 16.61
CA LEU A 71 21.75 -9.59 15.23
C LEU A 71 21.64 -11.12 15.17
N ARG A 72 22.25 -11.84 16.12
CA ARG A 72 22.09 -13.30 16.22
C ARG A 72 20.67 -13.71 16.56
N ALA A 73 19.97 -12.91 17.39
CA ALA A 73 18.58 -13.17 17.73
C ALA A 73 17.64 -13.16 16.52
N LEU A 74 17.96 -12.43 15.44
CA LEU A 74 17.20 -12.45 14.19
C LEU A 74 17.18 -13.85 13.55
N PHE A 75 18.26 -14.63 13.73
CA PHE A 75 18.39 -15.99 13.20
C PHE A 75 17.86 -17.05 14.16
N ASN A 76 17.23 -16.65 15.28
CA ASN A 76 16.52 -17.59 16.13
C ASN A 76 15.35 -18.21 15.34
N PRO A 77 15.15 -19.55 15.42
CA PRO A 77 14.05 -20.22 14.72
C PRO A 77 12.68 -19.60 14.93
N ALA A 78 12.38 -19.08 16.13
CA ALA A 78 11.13 -18.39 16.42
C ALA A 78 10.97 -17.08 15.63
N ASN A 79 12.02 -16.28 15.52
CA ASN A 79 12.01 -15.02 14.77
C ASN A 79 11.95 -15.27 13.26
N TYR A 80 12.69 -16.29 12.79
CA TYR A 80 12.67 -16.69 11.40
C TYR A 80 11.27 -17.13 10.94
N ASP A 81 10.57 -17.92 11.74
CA ASP A 81 9.19 -18.34 11.45
C ASP A 81 8.24 -17.13 11.31
N ILE A 82 8.37 -16.15 12.23
CA ILE A 82 7.58 -14.90 12.17
C ILE A 82 7.89 -14.11 10.90
N ILE A 83 9.17 -13.95 10.55
CA ILE A 83 9.61 -13.22 9.36
C ILE A 83 9.06 -13.89 8.10
N VAL A 84 9.20 -15.20 7.97
CA VAL A 84 8.70 -15.95 6.80
C VAL A 84 7.19 -15.83 6.67
N ARG A 85 6.44 -16.03 7.75
CA ARG A 85 4.97 -15.87 7.74
C ARG A 85 4.55 -14.46 7.35
N THR A 86 5.26 -13.45 7.84
CA THR A 86 4.96 -12.04 7.50
C THR A 86 5.24 -11.76 6.03
N LEU A 87 6.36 -12.25 5.49
CA LEU A 87 6.71 -12.09 4.08
C LEU A 87 5.70 -12.80 3.16
N VAL A 88 5.33 -14.03 3.49
CA VAL A 88 4.32 -14.79 2.73
C VAL A 88 2.98 -14.07 2.76
N MET A 89 2.55 -13.60 3.94
CA MET A 89 1.32 -12.84 4.08
C MET A 89 1.36 -11.56 3.24
N ALA A 90 2.44 -10.79 3.30
CA ALA A 90 2.61 -9.56 2.51
C ALA A 90 2.55 -9.84 1.00
N LEU A 91 3.21 -10.90 0.54
CA LEU A 91 3.18 -11.32 -0.86
C LEU A 91 1.77 -11.71 -1.29
N CYS A 92 1.09 -12.54 -0.51
CA CYS A 92 -0.28 -12.98 -0.80
C CYS A 92 -1.27 -11.78 -0.84
N VAL A 93 -1.16 -10.86 0.12
CA VAL A 93 -1.99 -9.64 0.16
C VAL A 93 -1.72 -8.76 -1.07
N THR A 94 -0.46 -8.58 -1.44
CA THR A 94 -0.08 -7.78 -2.61
C THR A 94 -0.63 -8.38 -3.90
N LEU A 95 -0.45 -9.69 -4.09
CA LEU A 95 -0.97 -10.38 -5.28
C LEU A 95 -2.50 -10.35 -5.35
N ALA A 96 -3.17 -10.62 -4.23
CA ALA A 96 -4.63 -10.56 -4.17
C ALA A 96 -5.15 -9.15 -4.43
N SER A 97 -4.53 -8.14 -3.81
CA SER A 97 -4.88 -6.74 -4.05
C SER A 97 -4.67 -6.34 -5.51
N ALA A 98 -3.58 -6.78 -6.15
CA ALA A 98 -3.32 -6.52 -7.56
C ALA A 98 -4.37 -7.18 -8.46
N LEU A 99 -4.68 -8.46 -8.20
CA LEU A 99 -5.70 -9.20 -8.96
C LEU A 99 -7.09 -8.57 -8.88
N LEU A 100 -7.46 -8.05 -7.71
CA LEU A 100 -8.73 -7.35 -7.52
C LEU A 100 -8.71 -5.91 -8.06
N ALA A 101 -7.58 -5.22 -7.88
CA ALA A 101 -7.45 -3.83 -8.29
C ALA A 101 -7.43 -3.67 -9.82
N LEU A 102 -6.78 -4.58 -10.55
CA LEU A 102 -6.68 -4.49 -12.01
C LEU A 102 -8.04 -4.42 -12.72
N PRO A 103 -8.98 -5.37 -12.50
CA PRO A 103 -10.29 -5.29 -13.15
C PRO A 103 -11.11 -4.09 -12.69
N MET A 104 -11.03 -3.72 -11.40
CA MET A 104 -11.73 -2.55 -10.87
C MET A 104 -11.19 -1.26 -11.48
N ALA A 105 -9.88 -1.07 -11.48
CA ALA A 105 -9.21 0.10 -12.05
C ALA A 105 -9.46 0.21 -13.56
N TRP A 106 -9.42 -0.92 -14.28
CA TRP A 106 -9.75 -0.97 -15.71
C TRP A 106 -11.19 -0.53 -15.97
N TYR A 107 -12.15 -1.08 -15.22
CA TYR A 107 -13.55 -0.70 -15.32
C TYR A 107 -13.74 0.80 -15.05
N MET A 108 -13.13 1.31 -13.97
CA MET A 108 -13.19 2.73 -13.61
C MET A 108 -12.57 3.64 -14.68
N ALA A 109 -11.44 3.23 -15.27
CA ALA A 109 -10.73 4.04 -16.26
C ALA A 109 -11.41 4.06 -17.63
N ARG A 110 -12.07 2.96 -18.04
CA ARG A 110 -12.56 2.77 -19.41
C ARG A 110 -14.06 2.85 -19.58
N TYR A 111 -14.83 2.42 -18.57
CA TYR A 111 -16.28 2.27 -18.69
C TYR A 111 -17.05 3.27 -17.84
N THR A 112 -16.38 4.06 -16.99
CA THR A 112 -17.07 5.05 -16.16
C THR A 112 -16.78 6.47 -16.61
N SER A 113 -17.82 7.32 -16.52
CA SER A 113 -17.73 8.74 -16.84
C SER A 113 -18.64 9.56 -15.91
N GLY A 114 -18.36 10.85 -15.81
CA GLY A 114 -19.20 11.79 -15.06
C GLY A 114 -19.48 11.36 -13.62
N LYS A 115 -20.75 11.30 -13.23
CA LYS A 115 -21.18 10.99 -11.84
C LYS A 115 -20.81 9.58 -11.40
N MET A 116 -20.84 8.60 -12.30
CA MET A 116 -20.48 7.23 -12.00
C MET A 116 -19.00 7.12 -11.63
N LYS A 117 -18.14 7.80 -12.36
CA LYS A 117 -16.70 7.86 -12.06
C LYS A 117 -16.43 8.48 -10.69
N ALA A 118 -17.08 9.60 -10.40
CA ALA A 118 -16.99 10.26 -9.10
C ALA A 118 -17.47 9.34 -7.96
N PHE A 119 -18.55 8.60 -8.16
CA PHE A 119 -19.05 7.63 -7.20
C PHE A 119 -18.01 6.54 -6.88
N PHE A 120 -17.38 5.94 -7.90
CA PHE A 120 -16.34 4.92 -7.68
C PHE A 120 -15.11 5.48 -6.97
N TYR A 121 -14.68 6.70 -7.30
CA TYR A 121 -13.58 7.37 -6.59
C TYR A 121 -13.90 7.54 -5.11
N ILE A 122 -15.09 8.06 -4.79
CA ILE A 122 -15.51 8.23 -3.40
C ILE A 122 -15.60 6.88 -2.70
N ALA A 123 -16.19 5.86 -3.32
CA ALA A 123 -16.34 4.53 -2.75
C ALA A 123 -14.97 3.87 -2.43
N VAL A 124 -13.98 4.05 -3.30
CA VAL A 124 -12.61 3.55 -3.08
C VAL A 124 -11.87 4.36 -2.00
N MET A 125 -12.07 5.68 -1.95
CA MET A 125 -11.41 6.55 -0.98
C MET A 125 -12.03 6.50 0.41
N LEU A 126 -13.32 6.19 0.52
CA LEU A 126 -14.05 6.21 1.79
C LEU A 126 -13.42 5.34 2.88
N PRO A 127 -12.94 4.10 2.60
CA PRO A 127 -12.23 3.30 3.58
C PRO A 127 -10.92 3.93 4.07
N MET A 128 -10.28 4.80 3.28
CA MET A 128 -9.02 5.44 3.68
C MET A 128 -9.22 6.50 4.77
N TRP A 129 -10.40 7.12 4.84
CA TRP A 129 -10.72 8.16 5.81
C TRP A 129 -11.03 7.60 7.20
N ALA A 130 -11.45 6.34 7.28
CA ALA A 130 -11.71 5.71 8.57
C ALA A 130 -10.40 5.45 9.34
N SER A 131 -10.40 5.70 10.65
CA SER A 131 -9.27 5.38 11.53
C SER A 131 -8.92 3.88 11.49
N TYR A 132 -7.63 3.55 11.59
CA TYR A 132 -7.19 2.15 11.66
C TYR A 132 -7.81 1.39 12.83
N ILE A 133 -7.95 2.03 13.99
CA ILE A 133 -8.56 1.43 15.18
C ILE A 133 -10.03 1.06 14.89
N VAL A 134 -10.79 2.00 14.32
CA VAL A 134 -12.20 1.77 13.97
C VAL A 134 -12.33 0.61 12.97
N LYS A 135 -11.48 0.58 11.93
CA LYS A 135 -11.44 -0.52 10.96
C LYS A 135 -11.12 -1.85 11.62
N ALA A 136 -10.11 -1.89 12.49
CA ALA A 136 -9.70 -3.11 13.17
C ALA A 136 -10.84 -3.68 14.02
N TYR A 137 -11.48 -2.85 14.86
CA TYR A 137 -12.61 -3.29 15.67
C TYR A 137 -13.83 -3.71 14.83
N ALA A 138 -14.16 -2.96 13.79
CA ALA A 138 -15.26 -3.31 12.88
C ALA A 138 -15.03 -4.70 12.25
N TRP A 139 -13.81 -4.97 11.79
CA TRP A 139 -13.46 -6.27 11.20
C TRP A 139 -13.46 -7.41 12.24
N VAL A 140 -12.99 -7.15 13.46
CA VAL A 140 -13.06 -8.15 14.55
C VAL A 140 -14.50 -8.55 14.82
N LEU A 141 -15.42 -7.57 14.90
CA LEU A 141 -16.85 -7.84 15.11
C LEU A 141 -17.49 -8.53 13.90
N LEU A 142 -17.18 -8.09 12.70
CA LEU A 142 -17.72 -8.66 11.46
C LEU A 142 -17.30 -10.11 11.26
N LEU A 143 -16.07 -10.45 11.61
CA LEU A 143 -15.48 -11.79 11.48
C LEU A 143 -15.60 -12.64 12.76
N ALA A 144 -16.24 -12.15 13.82
CA ALA A 144 -16.48 -12.90 15.05
C ALA A 144 -17.29 -14.18 14.77
N LYS A 145 -17.27 -15.14 15.71
CA LYS A 145 -17.97 -16.41 15.59
C LYS A 145 -19.47 -16.24 15.33
N ASP A 146 -20.09 -15.22 15.96
CA ASP A 146 -21.50 -14.87 15.77
C ASP A 146 -21.65 -13.57 14.92
N GLY A 147 -20.63 -13.26 14.15
CA GLY A 147 -20.58 -12.05 13.32
C GLY A 147 -21.31 -12.22 11.98
N VAL A 148 -21.49 -11.07 11.32
CA VAL A 148 -22.22 -10.98 10.04
C VAL A 148 -21.62 -11.88 8.95
N ALA A 149 -20.30 -12.02 8.90
CA ALA A 149 -19.64 -12.87 7.92
C ALA A 149 -19.99 -14.35 8.10
N GLN A 150 -19.98 -14.84 9.33
CA GLN A 150 -20.33 -16.23 9.61
C GLN A 150 -21.83 -16.50 9.40
N TRP A 151 -22.70 -15.58 9.84
CA TRP A 151 -24.13 -15.66 9.58
C TRP A 151 -24.42 -15.76 8.07
N PHE A 152 -23.77 -14.94 7.26
CA PHE A 152 -23.93 -14.92 5.80
C PHE A 152 -23.45 -16.24 5.16
N LEU A 153 -22.28 -16.73 5.57
CA LEU A 153 -21.73 -18.00 5.09
C LEU A 153 -22.61 -19.20 5.51
N GLY A 154 -23.20 -19.14 6.71
CA GLY A 154 -24.16 -20.14 7.17
C GLY A 154 -25.38 -20.20 6.26
N HIS A 155 -25.98 -19.08 5.91
CA HIS A 155 -27.13 -19.03 5.00
C HIS A 155 -26.80 -19.50 3.57
N LEU A 156 -25.54 -19.38 3.14
CA LEU A 156 -25.09 -19.94 1.87
C LEU A 156 -24.73 -21.43 1.92
N GLY A 157 -24.83 -22.06 3.09
CA GLY A 157 -24.44 -23.47 3.28
C GLY A 157 -22.94 -23.72 3.23
N LEU A 158 -22.12 -22.67 3.40
CA LEU A 158 -20.66 -22.72 3.30
C LEU A 158 -19.96 -22.93 4.65
N GLU A 159 -20.69 -23.22 5.73
CA GLU A 159 -20.12 -23.46 7.07
C GLU A 159 -19.13 -24.62 7.09
N GLY A 160 -19.42 -25.71 6.39
CA GLY A 160 -18.52 -26.85 6.28
C GLY A 160 -17.17 -26.48 5.63
N ALA A 161 -17.21 -25.70 4.56
CA ALA A 161 -16.02 -25.20 3.88
C ALA A 161 -15.23 -24.23 4.76
N LEU A 162 -15.92 -23.34 5.49
CA LEU A 162 -15.28 -22.42 6.42
C LEU A 162 -14.58 -23.19 7.56
N ASN A 163 -15.24 -24.15 8.17
CA ASN A 163 -14.68 -24.96 9.25
C ASN A 163 -13.48 -25.80 8.77
N ALA A 164 -13.57 -26.38 7.57
CA ALA A 164 -12.43 -27.06 6.95
C ALA A 164 -11.22 -26.11 6.75
N LEU A 165 -11.47 -24.88 6.32
CA LEU A 165 -10.44 -23.87 6.12
C LEU A 165 -9.82 -23.39 7.45
N LEU A 166 -10.67 -23.24 8.48
CA LEU A 166 -10.21 -22.84 9.82
C LEU A 166 -9.44 -23.97 10.54
N SER A 167 -9.62 -25.22 10.15
CA SER A 167 -8.88 -26.37 10.69
C SER A 167 -7.43 -26.47 10.17
N VAL A 168 -7.07 -25.73 9.12
CA VAL A 168 -5.71 -25.75 8.54
C VAL A 168 -4.74 -25.02 9.47
N PRO A 169 -3.68 -25.68 10.00
CA PRO A 169 -2.79 -25.08 11.02
C PRO A 169 -2.12 -23.77 10.61
N ALA A 170 -1.82 -23.59 9.31
CA ALA A 170 -1.12 -22.42 8.80
C ALA A 170 -2.01 -21.17 8.61
N VAL A 171 -3.29 -21.39 8.36
CA VAL A 171 -4.24 -20.35 7.91
C VAL A 171 -5.39 -20.20 8.89
N GLY A 172 -5.71 -21.28 9.60
CA GLY A 172 -6.85 -21.40 10.48
C GLY A 172 -6.72 -20.70 11.82
N GLY A 173 -7.72 -20.92 12.66
CA GLY A 173 -7.83 -20.37 14.03
C GLY A 173 -9.18 -20.74 14.62
N ASN A 174 -9.41 -20.40 15.88
CA ASN A 174 -10.65 -20.70 16.56
C ASN A 174 -11.87 -19.98 15.96
N THR A 175 -11.65 -18.83 15.35
CA THR A 175 -12.66 -18.01 14.69
C THR A 175 -12.05 -17.36 13.46
N LEU A 176 -12.88 -16.88 12.53
CA LEU A 176 -12.39 -16.17 11.37
C LEU A 176 -11.61 -14.89 11.77
N SER A 177 -12.03 -14.20 12.83
CA SER A 177 -11.36 -13.00 13.32
C SER A 177 -9.93 -13.23 13.84
N THR A 178 -9.67 -14.41 14.44
CA THR A 178 -8.34 -14.77 14.99
C THR A 178 -7.48 -15.55 13.98
N SER A 179 -8.05 -15.97 12.86
CA SER A 179 -7.39 -16.76 11.83
C SER A 179 -6.42 -15.96 10.96
N GLY A 180 -5.50 -16.68 10.32
CA GLY A 180 -4.64 -16.11 9.27
C GLY A 180 -5.45 -15.61 8.07
N LEU A 181 -6.53 -16.31 7.72
CA LEU A 181 -7.46 -15.93 6.66
C LEU A 181 -8.15 -14.60 6.96
N GLY A 182 -8.66 -14.43 8.19
CA GLY A 182 -9.28 -13.16 8.58
C GLY A 182 -8.32 -11.99 8.49
N ARG A 183 -7.09 -12.15 8.98
CA ARG A 183 -6.03 -11.13 8.83
C ARG A 183 -5.73 -10.82 7.36
N PHE A 184 -5.65 -11.85 6.52
CA PHE A 184 -5.48 -11.67 5.07
C PHE A 184 -6.58 -10.82 4.45
N LEU A 185 -7.85 -11.12 4.74
CA LEU A 185 -9.01 -10.36 4.23
C LEU A 185 -8.97 -8.89 4.68
N VAL A 186 -8.64 -8.66 5.95
CA VAL A 186 -8.53 -7.30 6.51
C VAL A 186 -7.40 -6.53 5.81
N PHE A 187 -6.24 -7.15 5.60
CA PHE A 187 -5.13 -6.49 4.93
C PHE A 187 -5.45 -6.21 3.46
N VAL A 188 -6.06 -7.14 2.74
CA VAL A 188 -6.52 -6.88 1.36
C VAL A 188 -7.48 -5.69 1.34
N TYR A 189 -8.46 -5.63 2.23
CA TYR A 189 -9.39 -4.50 2.33
C TYR A 189 -8.67 -3.17 2.58
N ILE A 190 -7.70 -3.14 3.50
CA ILE A 190 -6.97 -1.93 3.87
C ILE A 190 -6.09 -1.45 2.71
N TRP A 191 -5.41 -2.37 2.01
CA TRP A 191 -4.43 -2.02 0.98
C TRP A 191 -5.01 -1.91 -0.43
N LEU A 192 -6.22 -2.43 -0.66
CA LEU A 192 -6.88 -2.39 -1.96
C LEU A 192 -7.01 -0.98 -2.56
N PRO A 193 -7.44 0.07 -1.82
CA PRO A 193 -7.51 1.42 -2.35
C PRO A 193 -6.17 1.98 -2.83
N PHE A 194 -5.09 1.67 -2.09
CA PHE A 194 -3.72 2.08 -2.44
C PHE A 194 -3.20 1.41 -3.71
N MET A 195 -3.78 0.28 -4.10
CA MET A 195 -3.47 -0.39 -5.37
C MET A 195 -4.36 0.12 -6.50
N ILE A 196 -5.67 0.29 -6.26
CA ILE A 196 -6.62 0.73 -7.29
C ILE A 196 -6.27 2.11 -7.84
N LEU A 197 -6.04 3.11 -6.97
CA LEU A 197 -5.87 4.49 -7.40
C LEU A 197 -4.66 4.72 -8.32
N PRO A 198 -3.44 4.22 -8.02
CA PRO A 198 -2.31 4.36 -8.93
C PRO A 198 -2.50 3.62 -10.26
N VAL A 199 -3.05 2.40 -10.20
CA VAL A 199 -3.30 1.61 -11.41
C VAL A 199 -4.32 2.31 -12.31
N GLN A 200 -5.41 2.82 -11.73
CA GLN A 200 -6.41 3.59 -12.47
C GLN A 200 -5.80 4.85 -13.09
N ALA A 201 -5.03 5.63 -12.33
CA ALA A 201 -4.36 6.83 -12.83
C ALA A 201 -3.39 6.51 -13.99
N ALA A 202 -2.70 5.38 -13.94
CA ALA A 202 -1.84 4.91 -15.02
C ALA A 202 -2.66 4.54 -16.27
N LEU A 203 -3.77 3.82 -16.10
CA LEU A 203 -4.65 3.40 -17.19
C LEU A 203 -5.34 4.59 -17.88
N GLU A 204 -5.69 5.63 -17.15
CA GLU A 204 -6.30 6.85 -17.70
C GLU A 204 -5.34 7.66 -18.59
N ARG A 205 -4.03 7.54 -18.35
CA ARG A 205 -3.01 8.21 -19.20
C ARG A 205 -2.84 7.58 -20.57
N ILE A 206 -3.32 6.36 -20.78
CA ILE A 206 -3.25 5.68 -22.07
C ILE A 206 -4.36 6.24 -22.97
N PRO A 207 -4.07 6.99 -24.04
CA PRO A 207 -5.08 7.54 -24.93
C PRO A 207 -5.82 6.42 -25.68
N GLY A 208 -7.13 6.61 -25.88
CA GLY A 208 -7.98 5.64 -26.58
C GLY A 208 -7.52 5.35 -28.02
N SER A 209 -6.85 6.30 -28.67
CA SER A 209 -6.28 6.14 -30.00
C SER A 209 -5.23 5.02 -30.08
N LEU A 210 -4.48 4.77 -29.02
CA LEU A 210 -3.52 3.66 -28.99
C LEU A 210 -4.22 2.30 -28.94
N LEU A 211 -5.36 2.21 -28.24
CA LEU A 211 -6.15 0.98 -28.22
C LEU A 211 -6.81 0.72 -29.57
N GLN A 212 -7.28 1.76 -30.26
CA GLN A 212 -7.82 1.67 -31.60
C GLN A 212 -6.74 1.22 -32.59
N ALA A 213 -5.55 1.85 -32.57
CA ALA A 213 -4.43 1.46 -33.41
C ALA A 213 -4.01 0.00 -33.20
N SER A 214 -4.03 -0.48 -31.94
CA SER A 214 -3.77 -1.89 -31.62
C SER A 214 -4.82 -2.82 -32.26
N ALA A 215 -6.09 -2.44 -32.19
CA ALA A 215 -7.18 -3.21 -32.80
C ALA A 215 -7.09 -3.22 -34.35
N ASP A 216 -6.72 -2.08 -34.95
CA ASP A 216 -6.53 -1.95 -36.41
C ASP A 216 -5.37 -2.85 -36.91
N LEU A 217 -4.38 -3.10 -36.06
CA LEU A 217 -3.28 -4.05 -36.34
C LEU A 217 -3.67 -5.52 -36.05
N GLY A 218 -4.94 -5.80 -35.72
CA GLY A 218 -5.46 -7.14 -35.52
C GLY A 218 -5.19 -7.72 -34.12
N ALA A 219 -4.77 -6.91 -33.17
CA ALA A 219 -4.56 -7.37 -31.80
C ALA A 219 -5.90 -7.72 -31.12
N GLY A 220 -5.96 -8.91 -30.52
CA GLY A 220 -7.11 -9.30 -29.69
C GLY A 220 -7.15 -8.55 -28.36
N PRO A 221 -8.30 -8.59 -27.62
CA PRO A 221 -8.47 -7.88 -26.35
C PRO A 221 -7.38 -8.18 -25.31
N ARG A 222 -6.84 -9.40 -25.28
CA ARG A 222 -5.75 -9.81 -24.38
C ARG A 222 -4.38 -9.27 -24.79
N GLN A 223 -4.20 -8.96 -26.06
CA GLN A 223 -2.94 -8.41 -26.60
C GLN A 223 -2.91 -6.89 -26.49
N THR A 224 -4.08 -6.29 -26.53
CA THR A 224 -4.26 -4.83 -26.37
C THR A 224 -4.16 -4.39 -24.91
N PHE A 225 -4.48 -5.28 -23.97
CA PHE A 225 -4.32 -5.08 -22.52
C PHE A 225 -2.90 -5.38 -22.09
#